data_1b435defedce23c4f6af604f117ee353
#
_entry.id   1b435defedce23c4f6af604f117ee353
#
_cell.length_a   1.000
_cell.length_b   1.000
_cell.length_c   1.000
_cell.angle_alpha   90.00
_cell.angle_beta   90.00
_cell.angle_gamma   90.00
#
_symmetry.space_group_name_H-M   'P 1'
#
loop_
_entity.id
_entity.type
_entity.pdbx_description
1 polymer ?
#
loop_
_entity_poly.entity_id
_entity_poly.type
_entity_poly.pdbx_seq_one_letter_code
_entity_poly.pdbx_strand_id
1 'polypeptide(L)'
;AQSKNGNNFYKLLEIIGSEQNICLAYRNLKSNSGSKTAGTDGMTIDDIKRFSNAEIVATVRESLNDYRPKSVRRVFIPKAGSDKMRPLGIPCIWDRLVQQCILQVLEPICEPKFHNHSYGFRANRSAHHAVSRVTTLINLSKYHYCVDVDIKGFFDNVNHGKLLKQIWTLGIRDKRLICIISKMLKAEIDGEGVPEKGRSE
;
A
#
# COMPACT_ATOMS: atom_id res chain seq x y z
N ALA A 1 6.99 -14.49 14.42
CA ALA A 1 7.65 -14.50 15.75
C ALA A 1 8.59 -13.31 15.94
N GLN A 2 9.59 -13.08 15.08
CA GLN A 2 10.60 -12.01 15.24
C GLN A 2 9.99 -10.59 15.33
N SER A 3 8.97 -10.28 14.54
CA SER A 3 8.35 -8.95 14.57
C SER A 3 7.61 -8.65 15.87
N LYS A 4 6.95 -9.64 16.49
CA LYS A 4 6.31 -9.46 17.81
C LYS A 4 7.32 -9.12 18.92
N ASN A 5 8.54 -9.63 18.80
CA ASN A 5 9.61 -9.43 19.79
C ASN A 5 10.33 -8.06 19.64
N GLY A 6 9.82 -7.16 18.78
CA GLY A 6 10.41 -5.83 18.61
C GLY A 6 11.71 -5.79 17.80
N ASN A 7 12.05 -6.88 17.07
CA ASN A 7 13.26 -6.93 16.27
C ASN A 7 13.25 -5.88 15.15
N ASN A 8 14.42 -5.37 14.82
CA ASN A 8 14.64 -4.48 13.69
C ASN A 8 15.03 -5.29 12.44
N PHE A 9 14.58 -4.82 11.29
CA PHE A 9 14.80 -5.45 9.99
C PHE A 9 15.62 -4.52 9.11
N TYR A 10 16.74 -5.02 8.62
CA TYR A 10 17.69 -4.31 7.78
C TYR A 10 17.77 -4.98 6.41
N LYS A 11 18.33 -4.28 5.42
CA LYS A 11 18.59 -4.81 4.07
C LYS A 11 17.35 -5.44 3.40
N LEU A 12 16.17 -4.87 3.66
CA LEU A 12 14.92 -5.38 3.12
C LEU A 12 14.86 -5.30 1.60
N LEU A 13 15.57 -4.35 0.99
CA LEU A 13 15.66 -4.23 -0.46
C LEU A 13 16.29 -5.46 -1.14
N GLU A 14 17.15 -6.20 -0.46
CA GLU A 14 17.71 -7.46 -0.99
C GLU A 14 16.60 -8.52 -1.14
N ILE A 15 15.69 -8.60 -0.15
CA ILE A 15 14.54 -9.50 -0.18
C ILE A 15 13.50 -9.02 -1.20
N ILE A 16 13.21 -7.71 -1.21
CA ILE A 16 12.26 -7.08 -2.13
C ILE A 16 12.69 -7.31 -3.58
N GLY A 17 13.99 -7.16 -3.88
CA GLY A 17 14.60 -7.35 -5.20
C GLY A 17 14.94 -8.80 -5.52
N SER A 18 14.60 -9.78 -4.67
CA SER A 18 14.83 -11.19 -4.98
C SER A 18 13.92 -11.65 -6.13
N GLU A 19 14.42 -12.55 -6.97
CA GLU A 19 13.67 -13.08 -8.11
C GLU A 19 12.35 -13.70 -7.66
N GLN A 20 12.38 -14.48 -6.59
CA GLN A 20 11.20 -15.16 -6.04
C GLN A 20 10.11 -14.16 -5.64
N ASN A 21 10.49 -13.07 -4.96
CA ASN A 21 9.56 -12.03 -4.53
C ASN A 21 8.98 -11.27 -5.73
N ILE A 22 9.80 -10.93 -6.72
CA ILE A 22 9.35 -10.21 -7.92
C ILE A 22 8.39 -11.08 -8.75
N CYS A 23 8.72 -12.36 -8.97
CA CYS A 23 7.85 -13.28 -9.68
C CYS A 23 6.51 -13.51 -8.97
N LEU A 24 6.53 -13.59 -7.63
CA LEU A 24 5.31 -13.66 -6.82
C LEU A 24 4.48 -12.37 -6.96
N ALA A 25 5.11 -11.20 -6.89
CA ALA A 25 4.45 -9.91 -7.05
C ALA A 25 3.80 -9.77 -8.43
N TYR A 26 4.49 -10.18 -9.48
CA TYR A 26 3.95 -10.21 -10.84
C TYR A 26 2.72 -11.12 -10.93
N ARG A 27 2.77 -12.32 -10.36
CA ARG A 27 1.64 -13.26 -10.33
C ARG A 27 0.43 -12.66 -9.61
N ASN A 28 0.64 -12.06 -8.44
CA ASN A 28 -0.40 -11.41 -7.66
C ASN A 28 -1.02 -10.22 -8.42
N LEU A 29 -0.18 -9.37 -9.02
CA LEU A 29 -0.65 -8.24 -9.82
C LEU A 29 -1.45 -8.69 -11.04
N LYS A 30 -1.03 -9.77 -11.72
CA LYS A 30 -1.71 -10.33 -12.88
C LYS A 30 -3.11 -10.83 -12.56
N SER A 31 -3.34 -11.37 -11.37
CA SER A 31 -4.64 -11.86 -10.91
C SER A 31 -5.58 -10.75 -10.42
N ASN A 32 -5.08 -9.53 -10.22
CA ASN A 32 -5.86 -8.40 -9.75
C ASN A 32 -6.78 -7.86 -10.86
N SER A 33 -8.06 -7.64 -10.56
CA SER A 33 -9.06 -7.10 -11.50
C SER A 33 -8.65 -5.75 -12.10
N GLY A 34 -7.95 -4.89 -11.32
CA GLY A 34 -7.43 -3.60 -11.77
C GLY A 34 -6.18 -3.68 -12.67
N SER A 35 -5.60 -4.85 -12.89
CA SER A 35 -4.34 -5.02 -13.65
C SER A 35 -4.41 -4.53 -15.11
N LYS A 36 -5.61 -4.54 -15.70
CA LYS A 36 -5.88 -4.07 -17.07
C LYS A 36 -6.18 -2.58 -17.16
N THR A 37 -6.20 -1.86 -16.05
CA THR A 37 -6.41 -0.41 -16.04
C THR A 37 -5.06 0.29 -16.17
N ALA A 38 -4.87 1.05 -17.25
CA ALA A 38 -3.62 1.75 -17.54
C ALA A 38 -3.40 2.97 -16.63
N GLY A 39 -2.15 3.26 -16.30
CA GLY A 39 -1.71 4.52 -15.70
C GLY A 39 -1.60 5.65 -16.73
N THR A 40 -0.75 6.63 -16.48
CA THR A 40 -0.47 7.76 -17.39
C THR A 40 0.31 7.33 -18.63
N ASP A 41 1.08 6.24 -18.54
CA ASP A 41 1.88 5.70 -19.67
C ASP A 41 1.09 4.79 -20.62
N GLY A 42 -0.19 4.59 -20.37
CA GLY A 42 -1.05 3.74 -21.20
C GLY A 42 -0.78 2.23 -21.05
N MET A 43 0.23 1.83 -20.25
CA MET A 43 0.61 0.43 -20.08
C MET A 43 -0.28 -0.32 -19.11
N THR A 44 -0.49 -1.61 -19.38
CA THR A 44 -1.28 -2.55 -18.58
C THR A 44 -0.45 -3.80 -18.26
N ILE A 45 -1.04 -4.74 -17.55
CA ILE A 45 -0.41 -6.05 -17.30
C ILE A 45 -0.16 -6.84 -18.60
N ASP A 46 -0.97 -6.62 -19.63
CA ASP A 46 -0.82 -7.33 -20.91
C ASP A 46 0.46 -6.89 -21.64
N ASP A 47 0.93 -5.67 -21.41
CA ASP A 47 2.21 -5.19 -21.94
C ASP A 47 3.39 -5.84 -21.19
N ILE A 48 3.28 -6.01 -19.87
CA ILE A 48 4.33 -6.71 -19.10
C ILE A 48 4.44 -8.19 -19.49
N LYS A 49 3.36 -8.84 -19.90
CA LYS A 49 3.38 -10.24 -20.36
C LYS A 49 4.30 -10.51 -21.53
N ARG A 50 4.70 -9.48 -22.27
CA ARG A 50 5.63 -9.59 -23.42
C ARG A 50 7.08 -9.78 -23.00
N PHE A 51 7.40 -9.48 -21.74
CA PHE A 51 8.73 -9.62 -21.17
C PHE A 51 8.91 -11.01 -20.55
N SER A 52 10.11 -11.55 -20.65
CA SER A 52 10.52 -12.74 -19.92
C SER A 52 10.61 -12.44 -18.42
N ASN A 53 10.57 -13.47 -17.60
CA ASN A 53 10.75 -13.30 -16.15
C ASN A 53 12.10 -12.63 -15.81
N ALA A 54 13.16 -12.94 -16.55
CA ALA A 54 14.47 -12.33 -16.33
C ALA A 54 14.46 -10.82 -16.61
N GLU A 55 13.79 -10.38 -17.69
CA GLU A 55 13.64 -8.96 -18.02
C GLU A 55 12.78 -8.23 -16.99
N ILE A 56 11.68 -8.85 -16.52
CA ILE A 56 10.84 -8.28 -15.45
C ILE A 56 11.67 -8.08 -14.18
N VAL A 57 12.46 -9.08 -13.80
CA VAL A 57 13.33 -9.02 -12.62
C VAL A 57 14.39 -7.93 -12.78
N ALA A 58 15.02 -7.84 -13.93
CA ALA A 58 16.02 -6.80 -14.21
C ALA A 58 15.43 -5.40 -14.11
N THR A 59 14.26 -5.16 -14.74
CA THR A 59 13.55 -3.88 -14.73
C THR A 59 13.16 -3.44 -13.31
N VAL A 60 12.62 -4.36 -12.50
CA VAL A 60 12.27 -4.05 -11.11
C VAL A 60 13.51 -3.74 -10.28
N ARG A 61 14.60 -4.50 -10.44
CA ARG A 61 15.87 -4.24 -9.72
C ARG A 61 16.47 -2.89 -10.09
N GLU A 62 16.46 -2.53 -11.37
CA GLU A 62 16.88 -1.21 -11.83
C GLU A 62 16.04 -0.11 -11.21
N SER A 63 14.71 -0.26 -11.21
CA SER A 63 13.79 0.68 -10.54
C SER A 63 14.07 0.81 -9.05
N LEU A 64 14.36 -0.27 -8.33
CA LEU A 64 14.70 -0.23 -6.91
C LEU A 64 16.03 0.47 -6.60
N ASN A 65 16.95 0.53 -7.57
CA ASN A 65 18.22 1.24 -7.40
C ASN A 65 18.08 2.76 -7.51
N ASP A 66 17.29 3.24 -8.47
CA ASP A 66 16.97 4.69 -8.62
C ASP A 66 15.46 4.86 -8.88
N TYR A 67 14.68 4.64 -7.83
CA TYR A 67 13.23 4.70 -7.94
C TYR A 67 12.75 6.13 -8.24
N ARG A 68 12.03 6.27 -9.35
CA ARG A 68 11.39 7.49 -9.81
C ARG A 68 9.97 7.16 -10.25
N PRO A 69 8.97 7.35 -9.36
CA PRO A 69 7.59 7.06 -9.70
C PRO A 69 7.14 7.93 -10.88
N LYS A 70 6.38 7.33 -11.80
CA LYS A 70 5.67 8.10 -12.81
C LYS A 70 4.47 8.82 -12.17
N SER A 71 3.94 9.83 -12.86
CA SER A 71 2.72 10.50 -12.41
C SER A 71 1.54 9.53 -12.32
N VAL A 72 0.66 9.79 -11.37
CA VAL A 72 -0.52 8.97 -11.09
C VAL A 72 -1.71 9.54 -11.87
N ARG A 73 -2.38 8.70 -12.67
CA ARG A 73 -3.58 9.11 -13.40
C ARG A 73 -4.76 9.28 -12.45
N ARG A 74 -5.38 10.46 -12.45
CA ARG A 74 -6.59 10.75 -11.67
C ARG A 74 -7.85 10.28 -12.41
N VAL A 75 -8.70 9.54 -11.72
CA VAL A 75 -10.02 9.13 -12.20
C VAL A 75 -11.05 9.40 -11.10
N PHE A 76 -12.24 9.85 -11.50
CA PHE A 76 -13.33 10.07 -10.57
C PHE A 76 -14.37 8.97 -10.72
N ILE A 77 -14.70 8.30 -9.62
CA ILE A 77 -15.72 7.24 -9.58
C ILE A 77 -16.91 7.68 -8.73
N PRO A 78 -18.16 7.35 -9.13
CA PRO A 78 -19.33 7.68 -8.31
C PRO A 78 -19.27 7.01 -6.94
N LYS A 79 -19.65 7.75 -5.90
CA LYS A 79 -19.83 7.18 -4.57
C LYS A 79 -21.24 6.55 -4.50
N ALA A 80 -21.31 5.27 -4.14
CA ALA A 80 -22.58 4.58 -4.00
C ALA A 80 -23.54 5.36 -3.06
N GLY A 81 -24.77 5.60 -3.53
CA GLY A 81 -25.81 6.31 -2.76
C GLY A 81 -25.61 7.82 -2.62
N SER A 82 -24.82 8.45 -3.47
CA SER A 82 -24.56 9.90 -3.43
C SER A 82 -24.15 10.41 -4.80
N ASP A 83 -24.48 11.68 -5.13
CA ASP A 83 -24.03 12.38 -6.33
C ASP A 83 -22.54 12.81 -6.27
N LYS A 84 -21.87 12.51 -5.17
CA LYS A 84 -20.46 12.86 -4.97
C LYS A 84 -19.54 11.89 -5.71
N MET A 85 -18.51 12.46 -6.34
CA MET A 85 -17.43 11.71 -6.98
C MET A 85 -16.31 11.44 -5.97
N ARG A 86 -15.71 10.26 -6.08
CA ARG A 86 -14.53 9.86 -5.28
C ARG A 86 -13.31 9.89 -6.19
N PRO A 87 -12.27 10.70 -5.89
CA PRO A 87 -11.04 10.68 -6.65
C PRO A 87 -10.27 9.36 -6.39
N LEU A 88 -9.81 8.74 -7.46
CA LEU A 88 -8.97 7.53 -7.41
C LEU A 88 -7.69 7.79 -8.18
N GLY A 89 -6.54 7.48 -7.59
CA GLY A 89 -5.25 7.53 -8.24
C GLY A 89 -4.88 6.16 -8.82
N ILE A 90 -4.49 6.12 -10.09
CA ILE A 90 -4.05 4.90 -10.79
C ILE A 90 -2.58 5.05 -11.15
N PRO A 91 -1.65 4.44 -10.39
CA PRO A 91 -0.22 4.42 -10.74
C PRO A 91 0.04 3.60 -12.01
N CYS A 92 1.15 3.86 -12.68
CA CYS A 92 1.61 3.05 -13.80
C CYS A 92 1.84 1.59 -13.40
N ILE A 93 1.71 0.67 -14.34
CA ILE A 93 1.72 -0.77 -14.03
C ILE A 93 3.06 -1.23 -13.43
N TRP A 94 4.20 -0.66 -13.88
CA TRP A 94 5.51 -0.95 -13.30
C TRP A 94 5.65 -0.43 -11.87
N ASP A 95 5.11 0.75 -11.57
CA ASP A 95 5.08 1.28 -10.19
C ASP A 95 4.23 0.37 -9.28
N ARG A 96 3.09 -0.11 -9.77
CA ARG A 96 2.26 -1.08 -9.03
C ARG A 96 2.99 -2.40 -8.78
N LEU A 97 3.84 -2.85 -9.72
CA LEU A 97 4.66 -4.05 -9.51
C LEU A 97 5.70 -3.83 -8.41
N VAL A 98 6.38 -2.68 -8.43
CA VAL A 98 7.34 -2.31 -7.36
C VAL A 98 6.62 -2.19 -6.00
N GLN A 99 5.45 -1.55 -5.96
CA GLN A 99 4.61 -1.44 -4.75
C GLN A 99 4.21 -2.82 -4.22
N GLN A 100 3.83 -3.75 -5.11
CA GLN A 100 3.48 -5.11 -4.72
C GLN A 100 4.70 -5.88 -4.17
N CYS A 101 5.89 -5.70 -4.75
CA CYS A 101 7.13 -6.29 -4.22
C CYS A 101 7.42 -5.81 -2.79
N ILE A 102 7.20 -4.53 -2.52
CA ILE A 102 7.41 -3.93 -1.19
C ILE A 102 6.35 -4.42 -0.22
N LEU A 103 5.07 -4.43 -0.62
CA LEU A 103 3.95 -4.88 0.22
C LEU A 103 4.17 -6.27 0.76
N GLN A 104 4.56 -7.24 -0.07
CA GLN A 104 4.77 -8.63 0.32
C GLN A 104 5.82 -8.82 1.42
N VAL A 105 6.79 -7.92 1.48
CA VAL A 105 7.85 -7.96 2.50
C VAL A 105 7.45 -7.19 3.75
N LEU A 106 6.76 -6.05 3.61
CA LEU A 106 6.36 -5.22 4.74
C LEU A 106 5.16 -5.76 5.50
N GLU A 107 4.18 -6.35 4.81
CA GLU A 107 2.95 -6.86 5.43
C GLU A 107 3.24 -7.84 6.58
N PRO A 108 4.05 -8.91 6.42
CA PRO A 108 4.35 -9.84 7.51
C PRO A 108 5.16 -9.22 8.66
N ILE A 109 5.84 -8.09 8.43
CA ILE A 109 6.54 -7.34 9.48
C ILE A 109 5.55 -6.47 10.27
N CYS A 110 4.60 -5.83 9.60
CA CYS A 110 3.66 -4.89 10.19
C CYS A 110 2.47 -5.61 10.86
N GLU A 111 1.93 -6.65 10.24
CA GLU A 111 0.72 -7.37 10.65
C GLU A 111 0.71 -7.77 12.15
N PRO A 112 1.79 -8.33 12.73
CA PRO A 112 1.81 -8.72 14.14
C PRO A 112 1.78 -7.54 15.11
N LYS A 113 1.97 -6.30 14.63
CA LYS A 113 2.04 -5.08 15.45
C LYS A 113 0.73 -4.28 15.43
N PHE A 114 -0.18 -4.65 14.53
CA PHE A 114 -1.50 -4.02 14.50
C PHE A 114 -2.37 -4.48 15.66
N HIS A 115 -3.22 -3.55 16.13
CA HIS A 115 -4.14 -3.86 17.21
C HIS A 115 -5.07 -5.02 16.84
N ASN A 116 -5.38 -5.89 17.80
CA ASN A 116 -6.18 -7.09 17.57
C ASN A 116 -7.58 -6.80 17.02
N HIS A 117 -8.14 -5.63 17.31
CA HIS A 117 -9.47 -5.21 16.84
C HIS A 117 -9.42 -4.25 15.65
N SER A 118 -8.30 -4.19 14.94
CA SER A 118 -8.23 -3.58 13.61
C SER A 118 -8.59 -4.65 12.57
N TYR A 119 -9.57 -4.38 11.72
CA TYR A 119 -10.12 -5.36 10.77
C TYR A 119 -9.96 -4.95 9.30
N GLY A 120 -9.74 -3.67 9.01
CA GLY A 120 -9.62 -3.14 7.66
C GLY A 120 -8.30 -3.51 6.98
N PHE A 121 -8.36 -3.93 5.73
CA PHE A 121 -7.20 -4.20 4.85
C PHE A 121 -6.16 -5.18 5.42
N ARG A 122 -6.60 -6.13 6.22
CA ARG A 122 -5.73 -7.15 6.84
C ARG A 122 -6.07 -8.55 6.34
N ALA A 123 -5.05 -9.37 6.11
CA ALA A 123 -5.20 -10.77 5.77
C ALA A 123 -5.99 -11.50 6.88
N ASN A 124 -6.89 -12.39 6.50
CA ASN A 124 -7.72 -13.18 7.40
C ASN A 124 -8.62 -12.36 8.36
N ARG A 125 -8.89 -11.09 8.02
CA ARG A 125 -9.82 -10.20 8.71
C ARG A 125 -10.92 -9.74 7.77
N SER A 126 -12.11 -9.50 8.30
CA SER A 126 -13.26 -9.07 7.49
C SER A 126 -14.22 -8.20 8.31
N ALA A 127 -15.12 -7.51 7.61
CA ALA A 127 -16.22 -6.79 8.24
C ALA A 127 -17.08 -7.70 9.13
N HIS A 128 -17.28 -8.97 8.75
CA HIS A 128 -18.03 -9.93 9.56
C HIS A 128 -17.35 -10.19 10.93
N HIS A 129 -16.01 -10.26 10.98
CA HIS A 129 -15.31 -10.38 12.25
C HIS A 129 -15.48 -9.14 13.13
N ALA A 130 -15.50 -7.94 12.53
CA ALA A 130 -15.77 -6.69 13.26
C ALA A 130 -17.19 -6.68 13.84
N VAL A 131 -18.19 -7.01 13.01
CA VAL A 131 -19.61 -7.10 13.45
C VAL A 131 -19.77 -8.13 14.57
N SER A 132 -19.21 -9.33 14.41
CA SER A 132 -19.25 -10.38 15.44
C SER A 132 -18.65 -9.90 16.76
N ARG A 133 -17.55 -9.15 16.71
CA ARG A 133 -16.94 -8.57 17.93
C ARG A 133 -17.86 -7.55 18.60
N VAL A 134 -18.49 -6.65 17.83
CA VAL A 134 -19.45 -5.67 18.35
C VAL A 134 -20.64 -6.39 18.99
N THR A 135 -21.22 -7.38 18.30
CA THR A 135 -22.32 -8.19 18.83
C THR A 135 -21.95 -8.87 20.15
N THR A 136 -20.74 -9.42 20.25
CA THR A 136 -20.23 -10.02 21.50
C THR A 136 -20.16 -9.00 22.63
N LEU A 137 -19.64 -7.79 22.37
CA LEU A 137 -19.53 -6.73 23.38
C LEU A 137 -20.92 -6.28 23.88
N ILE A 138 -21.89 -6.14 23.00
CA ILE A 138 -23.26 -5.75 23.36
C ILE A 138 -23.93 -6.86 24.17
N ASN A 139 -23.92 -8.09 23.70
CA ASN A 139 -24.71 -9.17 24.29
C ASN A 139 -24.08 -9.77 25.54
N LEU A 140 -22.75 -9.93 25.56
CA LEU A 140 -22.05 -10.60 26.68
C LEU A 140 -21.44 -9.61 27.68
N SER A 141 -20.91 -8.49 27.23
CA SER A 141 -20.26 -7.50 28.10
C SER A 141 -21.20 -6.38 28.55
N LYS A 142 -22.48 -6.42 28.16
CA LYS A 142 -23.52 -5.46 28.54
C LYS A 142 -23.19 -3.99 28.26
N TYR A 143 -22.43 -3.72 27.20
CA TYR A 143 -22.23 -2.35 26.73
C TYR A 143 -23.50 -1.82 26.06
N HIS A 144 -23.96 -0.64 26.49
CA HIS A 144 -25.23 -0.05 26.03
C HIS A 144 -25.01 1.19 25.13
N TYR A 145 -23.79 1.67 25.02
CA TYR A 145 -23.46 2.84 24.24
C TYR A 145 -22.45 2.49 23.14
N CYS A 146 -22.69 3.01 21.95
CA CYS A 146 -21.78 2.94 20.81
C CYS A 146 -21.39 4.37 20.41
N VAL A 147 -20.09 4.66 20.37
CA VAL A 147 -19.58 5.92 19.85
C VAL A 147 -18.95 5.64 18.51
N ASP A 148 -19.49 6.24 17.45
CA ASP A 148 -18.95 6.18 16.09
C ASP A 148 -18.03 7.37 15.83
N VAL A 149 -16.80 7.11 15.37
CA VAL A 149 -15.81 8.13 15.08
C VAL A 149 -15.23 7.87 13.69
N ASP A 150 -15.31 8.85 12.81
CA ASP A 150 -14.70 8.83 11.48
C ASP A 150 -13.79 10.03 11.26
N ILE A 151 -12.66 9.79 10.58
CA ILE A 151 -11.69 10.83 10.26
C ILE A 151 -11.93 11.30 8.83
N LYS A 152 -12.45 12.51 8.67
CA LYS A 152 -12.72 13.12 7.36
C LYS A 152 -11.45 13.21 6.52
N GLY A 153 -11.49 12.62 5.32
CA GLY A 153 -10.39 12.71 4.36
C GLY A 153 -9.08 12.13 4.91
N PHE A 154 -9.13 11.01 5.63
CA PHE A 154 -7.97 10.43 6.32
C PHE A 154 -6.76 10.29 5.39
N PHE A 155 -6.91 9.67 4.23
CA PHE A 155 -5.79 9.43 3.31
C PHE A 155 -5.20 10.71 2.74
N ASP A 156 -6.04 11.73 2.49
CA ASP A 156 -5.60 13.02 1.97
C ASP A 156 -4.88 13.87 3.02
N ASN A 157 -5.06 13.56 4.32
CA ASN A 157 -4.51 14.32 5.43
C ASN A 157 -3.39 13.59 6.20
N VAL A 158 -2.91 12.44 5.70
CA VAL A 158 -1.79 11.71 6.32
C VAL A 158 -0.51 12.54 6.18
N ASN A 159 0.10 12.88 7.32
CA ASN A 159 1.43 13.51 7.31
C ASN A 159 2.48 12.46 6.93
N HIS A 160 3.09 12.61 5.74
CA HIS A 160 4.06 11.65 5.20
C HIS A 160 5.29 11.50 6.12
N GLY A 161 5.78 12.58 6.72
CA GLY A 161 6.92 12.53 7.63
C GLY A 161 6.62 11.71 8.89
N LYS A 162 5.41 11.88 9.48
CA LYS A 162 4.96 11.07 10.61
C LYS A 162 4.79 9.61 10.22
N LEU A 163 4.20 9.33 9.06
CA LEU A 163 4.04 7.97 8.55
C LEU A 163 5.39 7.25 8.40
N LEU A 164 6.39 7.90 7.79
CA LEU A 164 7.72 7.34 7.63
C LEU A 164 8.41 7.07 8.98
N LYS A 165 8.23 7.97 9.96
CA LYS A 165 8.69 7.75 11.33
C LYS A 165 7.99 6.54 11.99
N GLN A 166 6.69 6.38 11.79
CA GLN A 166 5.93 5.23 12.29
C GLN A 166 6.43 3.93 11.65
N ILE A 167 6.63 3.89 10.33
CA ILE A 167 7.21 2.73 9.63
C ILE A 167 8.59 2.39 10.24
N TRP A 168 9.41 3.40 10.49
CA TRP A 168 10.70 3.21 11.16
C TRP A 168 10.55 2.61 12.57
N THR A 169 9.59 3.09 13.38
CA THR A 169 9.34 2.56 14.74
C THR A 169 8.79 1.14 14.74
N LEU A 170 8.14 0.71 13.65
CA LEU A 170 7.74 -0.68 13.44
C LEU A 170 8.94 -1.63 13.19
N GLY A 171 10.16 -1.11 13.21
CA GLY A 171 11.39 -1.90 13.05
C GLY A 171 11.90 -1.99 11.62
N ILE A 172 11.32 -1.29 10.66
CA ILE A 172 11.81 -1.23 9.28
C ILE A 172 12.98 -0.26 9.22
N ARG A 173 14.20 -0.78 9.32
CA ARG A 173 15.46 -0.01 9.47
C ARG A 173 16.30 0.06 8.18
N ASP A 174 15.66 -0.04 7.05
CA ASP A 174 16.29 0.12 5.73
C ASP A 174 16.05 1.55 5.21
N LYS A 175 17.09 2.39 5.28
CA LYS A 175 16.99 3.81 4.85
C LYS A 175 16.67 3.95 3.36
N ARG A 176 17.21 3.06 2.50
CA ARG A 176 16.92 3.08 1.07
C ARG A 176 15.46 2.77 0.80
N LEU A 177 14.90 1.77 1.47
CA LEU A 177 13.49 1.45 1.39
C LEU A 177 12.60 2.61 1.85
N ILE A 178 12.92 3.23 2.99
CA ILE A 178 12.19 4.42 3.47
C ILE A 178 12.23 5.57 2.45
N CYS A 179 13.38 5.77 1.77
CA CYS A 179 13.50 6.75 0.69
C CYS A 179 12.56 6.41 -0.49
N ILE A 180 12.51 5.15 -0.91
CA ILE A 180 11.61 4.68 -1.98
C ILE A 180 10.15 4.94 -1.58
N ILE A 181 9.73 4.57 -0.37
CA ILE A 181 8.37 4.82 0.13
C ILE A 181 8.07 6.33 0.15
N SER A 182 9.03 7.16 0.58
CA SER A 182 8.88 8.62 0.54
C SER A 182 8.64 9.15 -0.88
N LYS A 183 9.36 8.62 -1.87
CA LYS A 183 9.16 8.99 -3.28
C LYS A 183 7.78 8.54 -3.79
N MET A 184 7.31 7.35 -3.40
CA MET A 184 5.95 6.87 -3.73
C MET A 184 4.86 7.78 -3.19
N LEU A 185 4.98 8.21 -1.93
CA LEU A 185 4.03 9.10 -1.28
C LEU A 185 4.00 10.50 -1.91
N LYS A 186 5.08 10.91 -2.58
CA LYS A 186 5.23 12.21 -3.25
C LYS A 186 5.04 12.12 -4.77
N ALA A 187 4.59 10.97 -5.28
CA ALA A 187 4.32 10.83 -6.72
C ALA A 187 3.33 11.91 -7.18
N GLU A 188 3.65 12.57 -8.29
CA GLU A 188 2.81 13.61 -8.87
C GLU A 188 1.48 13.02 -9.35
N ILE A 189 0.43 13.80 -9.23
CA ILE A 189 -0.87 13.49 -9.82
C ILE A 189 -0.93 14.24 -11.16
N ASP A 190 -1.24 13.49 -12.21
CA ASP A 190 -1.32 14.02 -13.56
C ASP A 190 -2.31 15.20 -13.65
N GLY A 191 -1.81 16.35 -14.09
CA GLY A 191 -2.56 17.60 -14.16
C GLY A 191 -2.76 18.35 -12.83
N GLU A 192 -2.43 17.77 -11.69
CA GLU A 192 -2.60 18.40 -10.36
C GLU A 192 -1.28 18.68 -9.64
N GLY A 193 -0.16 18.08 -10.10
CA GLY A 193 1.15 18.19 -9.47
C GLY A 193 1.31 17.33 -8.22
N VAL A 194 2.27 17.68 -7.37
CA VAL A 194 2.53 16.98 -6.10
C VAL A 194 1.44 17.32 -5.08
N PRO A 195 0.83 16.32 -4.41
CA PRO A 195 -0.19 16.57 -3.38
C PRO A 195 0.33 17.53 -2.29
N GLU A 196 -0.30 18.68 -2.13
CA GLU A 196 0.16 19.75 -1.21
C GLU A 196 0.22 19.29 0.25
N LYS A 197 -0.72 18.46 0.68
CA LYS A 197 -0.84 18.03 2.08
C LYS A 197 0.16 16.96 2.53
N GLY A 198 0.98 16.47 1.62
CA GLY A 198 2.10 15.57 1.93
C GLY A 198 3.40 16.28 2.29
N ARG A 199 3.45 17.60 2.23
CA ARG A 199 4.63 18.37 2.63
C ARG A 199 4.71 18.36 4.16
N SER A 200 5.69 17.67 4.70
CA SER A 200 6.07 17.80 6.11
C SER A 200 6.64 19.19 6.35
N GLU A 201 5.95 20.01 7.10
CA GLU A 201 6.59 21.04 7.91
C GLU A 201 7.36 20.40 9.05
#